data_b9f2941aee9c76097776ccbc613d200a
#
_entry.id   b9f2941aee9c76097776ccbc613d200a
#
_cell.length_a   1.000
_cell.length_b   1.000
_cell.length_c   1.000
_cell.angle_alpha   90.00
_cell.angle_beta   90.00
_cell.angle_gamma   90.00
#
_symmetry.space_group_name_H-M   'P 1'
#
loop_
_entity.id
_entity.type
_entity.pdbx_description
1 polymer ?
#
loop_
_entity_poly.entity_id
_entity_poly.type
_entity_poly.pdbx_seq_one_letter_code
_entity_poly.pdbx_strand_id
1 'polypeptide(L)'
;MSAFEKLTPTNGFDINNLNNARQNNYAWSMSDLGDYIYVGTGRNILVNVIQSIVQNVQIPALIRPETIDNLAEIWRYKKDGVLPWERVYKAPDGSGIVGFRFMIRHMPFGGSPGLYAAAYGERVQILKTTNGVDWFMLPDTFLQGTSSRAMLTHRGKLYVATIDETEDVVDPGEAPLLYSSRDPEFYPWEPVIDSSVPGFDPASNPRGAITNMAVFNNRIYIATSDSDRIQVWRTNRPEPALNDWTLVVENGFGVPPNRYTLSMGVFNNYLYVGGTKQLPLAWLIPMGCDIIRIDADDNWQLVVGGNPLTPFIPSEEQGNGSLSGLGSGFNNLFNVYAWQIQEYNGRLFISTFDDSSNMEVILTTLLANRAALEQLIGSAITNLLIGIYMAVVAILRQINYPIGFDLYMSEDGVNFQSVVLRGLNNPNNYGGRILYVDSDNRLFLGTANPFQGCEVWELSDIENLDLRPCDDKHYENLWKVWGTLDEKYSVINQNMPAIQKFMSKNNFYRPIGGRPFIGGRPGSNNQNKGFTGPRHSVVDLWLAKEIRKNKV
;
A
#
# COMPACT_ATOMS: atom_id res chain seq x y z
N MET A 1 9.89 -29.06 7.83
CA MET A 1 8.48 -28.65 7.54
C MET A 1 8.52 -27.18 7.28
N SER A 2 7.61 -26.62 6.48
CA SER A 2 7.53 -25.17 6.31
C SER A 2 7.09 -24.56 7.64
N ALA A 3 7.69 -23.46 8.08
CA ALA A 3 7.25 -22.73 9.26
C ALA A 3 5.86 -22.09 9.08
N PHE A 4 5.41 -22.00 7.82
CA PHE A 4 4.08 -21.49 7.45
C PHE A 4 3.18 -22.63 6.96
N GLU A 5 1.96 -22.65 7.47
CA GLU A 5 0.89 -23.54 7.05
C GLU A 5 -0.15 -22.77 6.22
N LYS A 6 -0.49 -23.30 5.04
CA LYS A 6 -1.52 -22.72 4.18
C LYS A 6 -2.90 -23.12 4.65
N LEU A 7 -3.74 -22.15 5.02
CA LEU A 7 -5.10 -22.38 5.52
C LEU A 7 -6.16 -22.33 4.40
N THR A 8 -5.81 -21.89 3.20
CA THR A 8 -6.71 -21.82 2.04
C THR A 8 -6.45 -22.98 1.07
N PRO A 9 -7.18 -24.10 1.15
CA PRO A 9 -7.06 -25.19 0.17
C PRO A 9 -7.35 -24.71 -1.26
N THR A 10 -8.31 -23.78 -1.39
CA THR A 10 -8.62 -23.07 -2.63
C THR A 10 -8.26 -21.60 -2.47
N ASN A 11 -7.41 -21.06 -3.34
CA ASN A 11 -7.10 -19.62 -3.34
C ASN A 11 -8.38 -18.84 -3.57
N GLY A 12 -8.59 -17.76 -2.78
CA GLY A 12 -9.81 -16.96 -2.81
C GLY A 12 -11.05 -17.62 -2.21
N PHE A 13 -10.87 -18.69 -1.44
CA PHE A 13 -11.81 -19.33 -0.52
C PHE A 13 -12.91 -20.22 -1.14
N ASP A 14 -13.53 -19.84 -2.26
CA ASP A 14 -14.75 -20.47 -2.79
C ASP A 14 -14.44 -21.74 -3.59
N ILE A 15 -14.43 -22.89 -2.91
CA ILE A 15 -14.20 -24.21 -3.54
C ILE A 15 -15.31 -24.60 -4.53
N ASN A 16 -16.52 -24.05 -4.37
CA ASN A 16 -17.67 -24.40 -5.18
C ASN A 16 -17.77 -23.55 -6.47
N ASN A 17 -17.08 -22.40 -6.49
CA ASN A 17 -17.06 -21.50 -7.64
C ASN A 17 -15.67 -20.88 -7.84
N LEU A 18 -14.85 -21.56 -8.66
CA LEU A 18 -13.47 -21.13 -8.91
C LEU A 18 -13.36 -19.76 -9.61
N ASN A 19 -14.38 -19.39 -10.42
CA ASN A 19 -14.41 -18.04 -11.00
C ASN A 19 -14.68 -16.97 -9.92
N ASN A 20 -15.51 -17.28 -8.92
CA ASN A 20 -15.69 -16.41 -7.76
C ASN A 20 -14.41 -16.34 -6.90
N ALA A 21 -13.83 -17.49 -6.58
CA ALA A 21 -12.60 -17.60 -5.80
C ALA A 21 -11.47 -16.75 -6.40
N ARG A 22 -11.22 -16.87 -7.70
CA ARG A 22 -10.19 -16.12 -8.41
C ARG A 22 -10.36 -14.61 -8.27
N GLN A 23 -11.57 -14.09 -8.15
CA GLN A 23 -11.88 -12.67 -8.04
C GLN A 23 -11.63 -12.09 -6.63
N ASN A 24 -11.55 -12.94 -5.60
CA ASN A 24 -11.08 -12.53 -4.27
C ASN A 24 -9.56 -12.35 -4.29
N ASN A 25 -9.12 -11.25 -4.91
CA ASN A 25 -7.70 -11.01 -5.18
C ASN A 25 -6.89 -10.69 -3.93
N TYR A 26 -7.48 -9.97 -2.98
CA TYR A 26 -6.80 -9.51 -1.78
C TYR A 26 -7.49 -10.08 -0.54
N ALA A 27 -6.73 -10.66 0.37
CA ALA A 27 -7.06 -10.67 1.79
C ALA A 27 -6.79 -9.25 2.30
N TRP A 28 -7.78 -8.35 2.12
CA TRP A 28 -7.54 -6.92 2.27
C TRP A 28 -7.52 -6.46 3.71
N SER A 29 -8.31 -7.08 4.54
CA SER A 29 -8.34 -6.89 5.99
C SER A 29 -8.53 -8.21 6.71
N MET A 30 -8.09 -8.27 7.97
CA MET A 30 -8.22 -9.45 8.81
C MET A 30 -8.47 -9.03 10.26
N SER A 31 -9.30 -9.80 10.96
CA SER A 31 -9.52 -9.67 12.41
C SER A 31 -10.08 -10.98 12.95
N ASP A 32 -10.22 -11.10 14.27
CA ASP A 32 -10.82 -12.27 14.91
C ASP A 32 -11.99 -11.90 15.83
N LEU A 33 -12.92 -12.83 15.98
CA LEU A 33 -13.99 -12.78 16.96
C LEU A 33 -14.30 -14.18 17.47
N GLY A 34 -14.11 -14.42 18.76
CA GLY A 34 -14.23 -15.75 19.35
C GLY A 34 -13.29 -16.75 18.65
N ASP A 35 -13.85 -17.88 18.25
CA ASP A 35 -13.10 -19.00 17.65
C ASP A 35 -12.81 -18.83 16.15
N TYR A 36 -13.05 -17.66 15.56
CA TYR A 36 -12.96 -17.47 14.12
C TYR A 36 -12.04 -16.32 13.73
N ILE A 37 -11.28 -16.53 12.64
CA ILE A 37 -10.60 -15.48 11.88
C ILE A 37 -11.52 -15.05 10.75
N TYR A 38 -11.60 -13.74 10.51
CA TYR A 38 -12.39 -13.11 9.44
C TYR A 38 -11.47 -12.40 8.46
N VAL A 39 -11.77 -12.56 7.17
CA VAL A 39 -11.05 -11.90 6.08
C VAL A 39 -12.02 -11.11 5.23
N GLY A 40 -11.79 -9.81 5.13
CA GLY A 40 -12.46 -8.94 4.18
C GLY A 40 -11.70 -8.93 2.86
N THR A 41 -12.40 -9.19 1.75
CA THR A 41 -11.75 -9.31 0.44
C THR A 41 -11.69 -8.00 -0.32
N GLY A 42 -10.73 -7.88 -1.24
CA GLY A 42 -10.73 -6.92 -2.34
C GLY A 42 -10.91 -7.67 -3.66
N ARG A 43 -11.87 -7.20 -4.47
CA ARG A 43 -12.29 -7.90 -5.71
C ARG A 43 -11.69 -7.26 -6.94
N ASN A 44 -11.09 -8.07 -7.82
CA ASN A 44 -10.58 -7.67 -9.14
C ASN A 44 -9.71 -6.40 -9.12
N ILE A 45 -8.90 -6.20 -8.07
CA ILE A 45 -8.22 -4.93 -7.80
C ILE A 45 -7.32 -4.49 -8.96
N LEU A 46 -6.48 -5.39 -9.49
CA LEU A 46 -5.58 -5.05 -10.60
C LEU A 46 -6.36 -4.73 -11.89
N VAL A 47 -7.47 -5.43 -12.16
CA VAL A 47 -8.36 -5.15 -13.28
C VAL A 47 -8.96 -3.74 -13.14
N ASN A 48 -9.51 -3.43 -11.96
CA ASN A 48 -10.11 -2.13 -11.68
C ASN A 48 -9.08 -0.99 -11.78
N VAL A 49 -7.86 -1.21 -11.30
CA VAL A 49 -6.75 -0.24 -11.44
C VAL A 49 -6.41 0.00 -12.91
N ILE A 50 -6.25 -1.04 -13.72
CA ILE A 50 -5.93 -0.88 -15.14
C ILE A 50 -7.08 -0.14 -15.87
N GLN A 51 -8.34 -0.47 -15.57
CA GLN A 51 -9.50 0.20 -16.17
C GLN A 51 -9.63 1.67 -15.74
N SER A 52 -9.23 2.02 -14.53
CA SER A 52 -9.23 3.42 -14.07
C SER A 52 -8.15 4.28 -14.75
N ILE A 53 -7.06 3.65 -15.18
CA ILE A 53 -5.95 4.31 -15.86
C ILE A 53 -6.27 4.57 -17.34
N VAL A 54 -6.81 3.55 -18.03
CA VAL A 54 -7.13 3.62 -19.46
C VAL A 54 -8.55 3.15 -19.69
N GLN A 55 -9.41 4.07 -20.09
CA GLN A 55 -10.80 3.73 -20.42
C GLN A 55 -10.84 2.80 -21.65
N ASN A 56 -11.75 1.82 -21.62
CA ASN A 56 -11.92 0.81 -22.67
C ASN A 56 -10.67 -0.03 -22.97
N VAL A 57 -9.76 -0.16 -21.98
CA VAL A 57 -8.57 -1.00 -22.11
C VAL A 57 -8.95 -2.47 -22.26
N GLN A 58 -8.27 -3.16 -23.16
CA GLN A 58 -8.37 -4.63 -23.24
C GLN A 58 -7.62 -5.26 -22.06
N ILE A 59 -8.35 -5.86 -21.14
CA ILE A 59 -7.76 -6.56 -19.98
C ILE A 59 -7.10 -7.86 -20.44
N PRO A 60 -5.81 -8.09 -20.07
CA PRO A 60 -5.12 -9.33 -20.38
C PRO A 60 -5.84 -10.56 -19.82
N ALA A 61 -5.85 -11.66 -20.59
CA ALA A 61 -6.47 -12.93 -20.18
C ALA A 61 -5.87 -13.48 -18.87
N LEU A 62 -4.61 -13.14 -18.60
CA LEU A 62 -3.88 -13.54 -17.39
C LEU A 62 -4.59 -13.14 -16.09
N ILE A 63 -5.24 -11.97 -16.06
CA ILE A 63 -5.93 -11.42 -14.88
C ILE A 63 -7.44 -11.30 -15.06
N ARG A 64 -7.97 -11.52 -16.26
CA ARG A 64 -9.39 -11.35 -16.56
C ARG A 64 -10.19 -12.57 -16.08
N PRO A 65 -11.20 -12.41 -15.20
CA PRO A 65 -12.13 -13.49 -14.87
C PRO A 65 -13.08 -13.80 -16.05
N GLU A 66 -13.72 -14.95 -16.02
CA GLU A 66 -14.72 -15.34 -17.03
C GLU A 66 -15.93 -14.42 -17.01
N THR A 67 -16.43 -14.14 -15.81
CA THR A 67 -17.48 -13.16 -15.55
C THR A 67 -17.03 -12.25 -14.40
N ILE A 68 -17.20 -10.95 -14.56
CA ILE A 68 -16.80 -9.98 -13.54
C ILE A 68 -17.92 -9.83 -12.50
N ASP A 69 -17.53 -10.02 -11.24
CA ASP A 69 -18.33 -9.72 -10.07
C ASP A 69 -17.44 -8.96 -9.07
N ASN A 70 -17.65 -7.66 -8.94
CA ASN A 70 -16.86 -6.79 -8.07
C ASN A 70 -17.42 -6.68 -6.65
N LEU A 71 -18.50 -7.39 -6.29
CA LEU A 71 -19.11 -7.29 -4.97
C LEU A 71 -18.26 -8.00 -3.92
N ALA A 72 -17.76 -7.22 -2.96
CA ALA A 72 -16.85 -7.68 -1.92
C ALA A 72 -17.49 -8.72 -0.98
N GLU A 73 -16.66 -9.58 -0.43
CA GLU A 73 -17.07 -10.67 0.45
C GLU A 73 -16.30 -10.62 1.78
N ILE A 74 -16.94 -11.15 2.85
CA ILE A 74 -16.27 -11.48 4.10
C ILE A 74 -16.36 -12.99 4.29
N TRP A 75 -15.19 -13.59 4.50
CA TRP A 75 -15.04 -15.02 4.76
C TRP A 75 -14.52 -15.23 6.17
N ARG A 76 -14.89 -16.38 6.80
CA ARG A 76 -14.36 -16.75 8.10
C ARG A 76 -13.79 -18.17 8.09
N TYR A 77 -12.87 -18.41 8.98
CA TYR A 77 -12.21 -19.69 9.20
C TYR A 77 -12.19 -20.01 10.69
N LYS A 78 -12.61 -21.23 11.05
CA LYS A 78 -12.55 -21.65 12.45
C LYS A 78 -11.12 -21.98 12.83
N LYS A 79 -10.64 -21.38 13.93
CA LYS A 79 -9.26 -21.44 14.38
C LYS A 79 -8.74 -22.86 14.68
N ASP A 80 -9.63 -23.83 14.92
CA ASP A 80 -9.28 -25.24 15.13
C ASP A 80 -9.01 -26.03 13.81
N GLY A 81 -9.26 -25.41 12.66
CA GLY A 81 -9.02 -26.02 11.35
C GLY A 81 -10.01 -27.11 10.93
N VAL A 82 -11.04 -27.40 11.74
CA VAL A 82 -11.97 -28.52 11.50
C VAL A 82 -12.98 -28.18 10.41
N LEU A 83 -13.39 -26.90 10.31
CA LEU A 83 -14.40 -26.46 9.36
C LEU A 83 -13.76 -25.76 8.16
N PRO A 84 -14.31 -25.94 6.95
CA PRO A 84 -13.85 -25.20 5.77
C PRO A 84 -14.12 -23.70 5.92
N TRP A 85 -13.50 -22.90 5.05
CA TRP A 85 -13.84 -21.49 4.92
C TRP A 85 -15.31 -21.29 4.60
N GLU A 86 -15.94 -20.33 5.26
CA GLU A 86 -17.36 -20.01 5.11
C GLU A 86 -17.52 -18.53 4.75
N ARG A 87 -18.31 -18.23 3.69
CA ARG A 87 -18.69 -16.87 3.36
C ARG A 87 -19.82 -16.42 4.27
N VAL A 88 -19.56 -15.40 5.12
CA VAL A 88 -20.54 -14.84 6.06
C VAL A 88 -21.19 -13.54 5.58
N TYR A 89 -20.59 -12.89 4.57
CA TYR A 89 -21.14 -11.69 3.98
C TYR A 89 -20.78 -11.58 2.50
N LYS A 90 -21.69 -11.10 1.70
CA LYS A 90 -21.47 -10.60 0.35
C LYS A 90 -22.14 -9.24 0.22
N ALA A 91 -21.43 -8.26 -0.34
CA ALA A 91 -21.98 -6.94 -0.59
C ALA A 91 -23.25 -7.06 -1.45
N PRO A 92 -24.32 -6.30 -1.15
CA PRO A 92 -25.59 -6.35 -1.90
C PRO A 92 -25.40 -5.92 -3.36
N ASP A 93 -26.22 -6.46 -4.24
CA ASP A 93 -26.29 -6.01 -5.63
C ASP A 93 -26.59 -4.51 -5.69
N GLY A 94 -25.84 -3.80 -6.54
CA GLY A 94 -25.96 -2.36 -6.69
C GLY A 94 -25.32 -1.52 -5.57
N SER A 95 -24.70 -2.14 -4.56
CA SER A 95 -24.03 -1.38 -3.48
C SER A 95 -22.74 -0.68 -3.93
N GLY A 96 -22.12 -1.15 -5.02
CA GLY A 96 -20.82 -0.65 -5.48
C GLY A 96 -19.63 -0.98 -4.55
N ILE A 97 -19.82 -1.80 -3.51
CA ILE A 97 -18.77 -2.16 -2.55
C ILE A 97 -17.85 -3.20 -3.18
N VAL A 98 -16.60 -2.82 -3.45
CA VAL A 98 -15.60 -3.64 -4.12
C VAL A 98 -14.56 -4.23 -3.17
N GLY A 99 -14.56 -3.84 -1.90
CA GLY A 99 -13.62 -4.36 -0.91
C GLY A 99 -13.91 -3.92 0.51
N PHE A 100 -13.31 -4.66 1.45
CA PHE A 100 -13.26 -4.30 2.88
C PHE A 100 -11.79 -4.04 3.24
N ARG A 101 -11.39 -2.76 3.23
CA ARG A 101 -9.99 -2.37 3.37
C ARG A 101 -9.44 -2.46 4.78
N PHE A 102 -10.28 -2.31 5.77
CA PHE A 102 -9.90 -2.39 7.16
C PHE A 102 -10.95 -3.16 7.96
N MET A 103 -10.49 -3.93 8.93
CA MET A 103 -11.34 -4.62 9.90
C MET A 103 -10.68 -4.56 11.27
N ILE A 104 -11.46 -4.22 12.30
CA ILE A 104 -10.96 -4.09 13.64
C ILE A 104 -11.98 -4.61 14.66
N ARG A 105 -11.47 -5.22 15.73
CA ARG A 105 -12.27 -5.51 16.91
C ARG A 105 -12.34 -4.27 17.80
N HIS A 106 -13.52 -3.86 18.16
CA HIS A 106 -13.77 -2.78 19.09
C HIS A 106 -14.84 -3.18 20.11
N MET A 107 -14.64 -2.73 21.34
CA MET A 107 -15.60 -2.89 22.44
C MET A 107 -16.05 -1.50 22.89
N PRO A 108 -17.27 -1.08 22.55
CA PRO A 108 -17.86 0.16 23.04
C PRO A 108 -17.97 0.15 24.57
N PHE A 109 -17.91 1.31 25.19
CA PHE A 109 -18.08 1.42 26.64
C PHE A 109 -19.47 0.92 27.06
N GLY A 110 -19.51 -0.13 27.87
CA GLY A 110 -20.75 -0.77 28.31
C GLY A 110 -21.43 -1.66 27.26
N GLY A 111 -20.83 -1.85 26.11
CA GLY A 111 -21.31 -2.72 25.02
C GLY A 111 -20.59 -4.05 24.94
N SER A 112 -21.01 -4.88 24.00
CA SER A 112 -20.35 -6.13 23.64
C SER A 112 -19.26 -5.89 22.59
N PRO A 113 -18.16 -6.67 22.61
CA PRO A 113 -17.15 -6.62 21.56
C PRO A 113 -17.77 -6.99 20.20
N GLY A 114 -17.35 -6.30 19.16
CA GLY A 114 -17.78 -6.58 17.81
C GLY A 114 -16.66 -6.36 16.80
N LEU A 115 -16.85 -6.90 15.60
CA LEU A 115 -16.02 -6.57 14.45
C LEU A 115 -16.64 -5.41 13.69
N TYR A 116 -15.78 -4.52 13.26
CA TYR A 116 -16.13 -3.37 12.45
C TYR A 116 -15.31 -3.44 11.15
N ALA A 117 -15.97 -3.42 10.00
CA ALA A 117 -15.34 -3.53 8.69
C ALA A 117 -15.62 -2.27 7.85
N ALA A 118 -14.57 -1.64 7.35
CA ALA A 118 -14.67 -0.46 6.50
C ALA A 118 -14.77 -0.88 5.03
N ALA A 119 -15.90 -0.59 4.41
CA ALA A 119 -16.15 -0.83 3.00
C ALA A 119 -15.50 0.25 2.12
N TYR A 120 -15.10 -0.17 0.92
CA TYR A 120 -14.69 0.67 -0.18
C TYR A 120 -15.70 0.57 -1.33
N GLY A 121 -16.25 1.71 -1.73
CA GLY A 121 -17.27 1.77 -2.77
C GLY A 121 -17.52 3.21 -3.22
N GLU A 122 -18.72 3.53 -3.67
CA GLU A 122 -19.11 4.90 -4.04
C GLU A 122 -19.01 5.87 -2.85
N ARG A 123 -19.25 5.34 -1.65
CA ARG A 123 -18.99 6.03 -0.38
C ARG A 123 -18.51 5.05 0.67
N VAL A 124 -17.81 5.57 1.66
CA VAL A 124 -17.35 4.78 2.81
C VAL A 124 -18.55 4.34 3.65
N GLN A 125 -18.56 3.08 4.04
CA GLN A 125 -19.56 2.50 4.93
C GLN A 125 -18.86 1.62 5.96
N ILE A 126 -19.36 1.62 7.18
CA ILE A 126 -18.83 0.77 8.25
C ILE A 126 -19.88 -0.29 8.58
N LEU A 127 -19.52 -1.55 8.46
CA LEU A 127 -20.32 -2.68 8.87
C LEU A 127 -19.91 -3.12 10.27
N LYS A 128 -20.86 -3.66 11.03
CA LYS A 128 -20.66 -4.23 12.34
C LYS A 128 -21.25 -5.62 12.43
N THR A 129 -20.62 -6.49 13.20
CA THR A 129 -21.19 -7.75 13.69
C THR A 129 -20.76 -8.01 15.13
N THR A 130 -21.62 -8.64 15.92
CA THR A 130 -21.30 -9.09 17.30
C THR A 130 -21.25 -10.62 17.41
N ASN A 131 -21.80 -11.34 16.42
CA ASN A 131 -21.82 -12.81 16.38
C ASN A 131 -21.00 -13.40 15.21
N GLY A 132 -20.44 -12.53 14.35
CA GLY A 132 -19.62 -12.93 13.20
C GLY A 132 -20.38 -13.48 12.01
N VAL A 133 -21.70 -13.51 12.03
CA VAL A 133 -22.57 -14.03 10.96
C VAL A 133 -23.49 -12.93 10.42
N ASP A 134 -24.18 -12.26 11.35
CA ASP A 134 -25.11 -11.20 11.00
C ASP A 134 -24.35 -9.87 10.95
N TRP A 135 -24.20 -9.34 9.76
CA TRP A 135 -23.52 -8.07 9.49
C TRP A 135 -24.54 -7.00 9.15
N PHE A 136 -24.44 -5.85 9.77
CA PHE A 136 -25.30 -4.71 9.49
C PHE A 136 -24.49 -3.44 9.31
N MET A 137 -25.03 -2.55 8.49
CA MET A 137 -24.44 -1.26 8.19
C MET A 137 -24.75 -0.28 9.32
N LEU A 138 -23.70 0.39 9.81
CA LEU A 138 -23.83 1.43 10.81
C LEU A 138 -24.36 2.73 10.17
N PRO A 139 -25.01 3.62 10.96
CA PRO A 139 -25.35 4.95 10.51
C PRO A 139 -24.09 5.72 10.05
N ASP A 140 -24.11 6.25 8.83
CA ASP A 140 -22.96 6.88 8.19
C ASP A 140 -23.18 8.36 7.83
N THR A 141 -24.20 8.99 8.40
CA THR A 141 -24.72 10.31 8.02
C THR A 141 -23.65 11.40 7.96
N PHE A 142 -22.58 11.27 8.72
CA PHE A 142 -21.50 12.26 8.81
C PHE A 142 -20.20 11.82 8.15
N LEU A 143 -20.06 10.54 7.76
CA LEU A 143 -18.85 10.05 7.12
C LEU A 143 -18.77 10.53 5.67
N GLN A 144 -17.68 11.19 5.33
CA GLN A 144 -17.34 11.59 3.97
C GLN A 144 -16.27 10.65 3.39
N GLY A 145 -16.16 10.65 2.06
CA GLY A 145 -15.18 9.83 1.35
C GLY A 145 -15.75 8.51 0.83
N THR A 146 -14.92 7.78 0.11
CA THR A 146 -15.28 6.53 -0.58
C THR A 146 -14.72 5.29 0.09
N SER A 147 -13.72 5.46 0.97
CA SER A 147 -13.00 4.35 1.58
C SER A 147 -12.35 4.75 2.90
N SER A 148 -11.95 3.75 3.69
CA SER A 148 -11.08 3.94 4.85
C SER A 148 -9.88 3.02 4.76
N ARG A 149 -8.69 3.57 4.95
CA ARG A 149 -7.44 2.81 5.03
C ARG A 149 -6.96 2.57 6.46
N ALA A 150 -7.56 3.27 7.43
CA ALA A 150 -7.13 3.20 8.81
C ALA A 150 -8.29 3.35 9.78
N MET A 151 -8.38 2.41 10.69
CA MET A 151 -9.22 2.46 11.87
C MET A 151 -8.37 2.12 13.09
N LEU A 152 -8.66 2.71 14.23
CA LEU A 152 -8.02 2.34 15.48
C LEU A 152 -8.96 2.51 16.68
N THR A 153 -8.71 1.73 17.71
CA THR A 153 -9.34 1.89 19.01
C THR A 153 -8.37 2.58 19.97
N HIS A 154 -8.79 3.68 20.56
CA HIS A 154 -8.02 4.39 21.56
C HIS A 154 -8.93 5.01 22.60
N ARG A 155 -8.64 4.75 23.88
CA ARG A 155 -9.41 5.28 25.03
C ARG A 155 -10.93 5.09 24.94
N GLY A 156 -11.34 3.88 24.51
CA GLY A 156 -12.76 3.52 24.40
C GLY A 156 -13.52 4.16 23.25
N LYS A 157 -12.83 4.86 22.35
CA LYS A 157 -13.38 5.37 21.09
C LYS A 157 -12.85 4.59 19.91
N LEU A 158 -13.68 4.43 18.89
CA LEU A 158 -13.29 3.98 17.56
C LEU A 158 -13.01 5.20 16.68
N TYR A 159 -11.85 5.24 16.08
CA TYR A 159 -11.42 6.27 15.12
C TYR A 159 -11.41 5.68 13.72
N VAL A 160 -11.89 6.44 12.75
CA VAL A 160 -11.94 6.08 11.34
C VAL A 160 -11.38 7.22 10.52
N ALA A 161 -10.31 6.97 9.81
CA ALA A 161 -9.79 7.89 8.80
C ALA A 161 -10.38 7.53 7.44
N THR A 162 -10.99 8.49 6.76
CA THR A 162 -11.57 8.28 5.45
C THR A 162 -10.80 8.99 4.35
N ILE A 163 -10.88 8.45 3.14
CA ILE A 163 -10.26 8.99 1.94
C ILE A 163 -11.33 9.11 0.88
N ASP A 164 -11.40 10.26 0.25
CA ASP A 164 -12.23 10.44 -0.92
C ASP A 164 -11.43 10.08 -2.19
N GLU A 165 -11.87 9.06 -2.89
CA GLU A 165 -11.24 8.54 -4.11
C GLU A 165 -12.10 8.79 -5.35
N THR A 166 -13.09 9.70 -5.28
CA THR A 166 -13.90 10.12 -6.43
C THR A 166 -13.09 10.97 -7.42
N GLU A 167 -13.62 11.19 -8.62
CA GLU A 167 -12.89 11.72 -9.77
C GLU A 167 -12.37 13.16 -9.63
N ASP A 168 -12.92 13.93 -8.73
CA ASP A 168 -12.51 15.30 -8.54
C ASP A 168 -11.23 15.38 -7.69
N VAL A 169 -10.27 16.09 -8.21
CA VAL A 169 -8.97 16.35 -7.61
C VAL A 169 -9.15 16.80 -6.16
N VAL A 170 -8.57 16.07 -5.21
CA VAL A 170 -8.38 16.59 -3.87
C VAL A 170 -7.53 17.84 -4.00
N ASP A 171 -8.06 18.99 -3.58
CA ASP A 171 -7.25 20.16 -3.37
C ASP A 171 -6.16 19.79 -2.37
N PRO A 172 -4.86 19.94 -2.70
CA PRO A 172 -3.77 19.64 -1.76
C PRO A 172 -3.83 20.47 -0.48
N GLY A 173 -4.77 21.39 -0.36
CA GLY A 173 -5.07 22.18 0.84
C GLY A 173 -6.19 21.63 1.73
N GLU A 174 -6.93 20.60 1.31
CA GLU A 174 -7.99 20.02 2.15
C GLU A 174 -7.41 19.25 3.34
N ALA A 175 -7.98 19.46 4.52
CA ALA A 175 -7.65 18.70 5.71
C ALA A 175 -8.04 17.22 5.53
N PRO A 176 -7.26 16.29 6.07
CA PRO A 176 -7.63 14.89 6.09
C PRO A 176 -8.91 14.68 6.89
N LEU A 177 -9.67 13.67 6.51
CA LEU A 177 -10.90 13.30 7.18
C LEU A 177 -10.62 12.28 8.29
N LEU A 178 -10.89 12.65 9.53
CA LEU A 178 -10.79 11.78 10.70
C LEU A 178 -12.03 11.95 11.56
N TYR A 179 -12.67 10.85 11.89
CA TYR A 179 -13.88 10.77 12.72
C TYR A 179 -13.66 9.88 13.93
N SER A 180 -14.44 10.10 14.98
CA SER A 180 -14.48 9.23 16.14
C SER A 180 -15.90 8.99 16.62
N SER A 181 -16.14 7.85 17.25
CA SER A 181 -17.35 7.57 18.01
C SER A 181 -17.04 6.66 19.19
N ARG A 182 -17.77 6.81 20.29
CA ARG A 182 -17.68 5.90 21.46
C ARG A 182 -18.39 4.57 21.18
N ASP A 183 -19.50 4.65 20.47
CA ASP A 183 -20.26 3.52 19.97
C ASP A 183 -21.00 3.97 18.70
N PRO A 184 -20.48 3.67 17.52
CA PRO A 184 -21.05 4.19 16.27
C PRO A 184 -22.41 3.60 15.90
N GLU A 185 -22.94 2.63 16.65
CA GLU A 185 -24.30 2.14 16.51
C GLU A 185 -25.33 3.11 17.11
N PHE A 186 -24.97 3.76 18.24
CA PHE A 186 -25.88 4.60 19.02
C PHE A 186 -25.50 6.07 19.04
N TYR A 187 -24.25 6.41 18.79
CA TYR A 187 -23.71 7.76 18.77
C TYR A 187 -23.17 8.10 17.39
N PRO A 188 -23.47 9.30 16.86
CA PRO A 188 -22.97 9.70 15.56
C PRO A 188 -21.44 9.75 15.53
N TRP A 189 -20.91 9.66 14.32
CA TRP A 189 -19.52 9.98 14.06
C TRP A 189 -19.29 11.49 14.27
N GLU A 190 -18.31 11.81 15.11
CA GLU A 190 -17.89 13.19 15.38
C GLU A 190 -16.61 13.47 14.59
N PRO A 191 -16.55 14.58 13.83
CA PRO A 191 -15.33 14.96 13.13
C PRO A 191 -14.24 15.34 14.16
N VAL A 192 -13.06 14.77 13.99
CA VAL A 192 -11.85 15.07 14.77
C VAL A 192 -10.95 16.04 14.00
N ILE A 193 -10.86 15.86 12.70
CA ILE A 193 -10.18 16.77 11.77
C ILE A 193 -11.16 17.07 10.64
N ASP A 194 -11.50 18.34 10.50
CA ASP A 194 -12.38 18.84 9.46
C ASP A 194 -12.05 20.33 9.20
N SER A 195 -11.66 20.65 7.98
CA SER A 195 -11.31 22.00 7.58
C SER A 195 -12.50 22.98 7.59
N SER A 196 -13.73 22.46 7.61
CA SER A 196 -14.95 23.29 7.67
C SER A 196 -15.28 23.81 9.07
N VAL A 197 -14.61 23.29 10.10
CA VAL A 197 -14.86 23.68 11.49
C VAL A 197 -14.33 25.10 11.73
N PRO A 198 -15.12 26.03 12.30
CA PRO A 198 -14.67 27.36 12.64
C PRO A 198 -13.43 27.33 13.55
N GLY A 199 -12.41 28.09 13.18
CA GLY A 199 -11.14 28.15 13.92
C GLY A 199 -10.13 27.07 13.53
N PHE A 200 -10.37 26.30 12.47
CA PHE A 200 -9.37 25.39 11.92
C PHE A 200 -8.11 26.16 11.45
N ASP A 201 -6.94 25.74 11.96
CA ASP A 201 -5.65 26.28 11.57
C ASP A 201 -4.86 25.22 10.78
N PRO A 202 -4.63 25.42 9.47
CA PRO A 202 -3.88 24.46 8.64
C PRO A 202 -2.44 24.21 9.11
N ALA A 203 -1.85 25.14 9.86
CA ALA A 203 -0.48 24.97 10.36
C ALA A 203 -0.40 24.03 11.58
N SER A 204 -1.51 23.87 12.30
CA SER A 204 -1.59 23.12 13.56
C SER A 204 -2.42 21.83 13.42
N ASN A 205 -2.78 21.46 12.19
CA ASN A 205 -3.51 20.25 11.85
C ASN A 205 -2.85 19.48 10.71
N PRO A 206 -3.03 18.15 10.66
CA PRO A 206 -2.60 17.33 9.54
C PRO A 206 -3.17 17.81 8.21
N ARG A 207 -2.42 17.59 7.15
CA ARG A 207 -2.79 17.94 5.77
C ARG A 207 -2.71 16.71 4.88
N GLY A 208 -3.54 16.67 3.84
CA GLY A 208 -3.61 15.56 2.91
C GLY A 208 -4.38 14.34 3.43
N ALA A 209 -4.54 13.32 2.61
CA ALA A 209 -5.29 12.12 2.95
C ALA A 209 -4.58 11.28 4.02
N ILE A 210 -5.29 10.87 5.07
CA ILE A 210 -4.75 9.95 6.08
C ILE A 210 -4.69 8.55 5.48
N THR A 211 -3.49 7.99 5.41
CA THR A 211 -3.24 6.68 4.81
C THR A 211 -2.98 5.59 5.82
N ASN A 212 -2.56 5.92 7.02
CA ASN A 212 -2.41 4.99 8.14
C ASN A 212 -2.46 5.69 9.50
N MET A 213 -2.73 4.93 10.56
CA MET A 213 -2.75 5.40 11.95
C MET A 213 -2.17 4.36 12.89
N ALA A 214 -1.54 4.82 13.98
CA ALA A 214 -1.07 3.97 15.07
C ALA A 214 -1.17 4.69 16.42
N VAL A 215 -1.26 3.92 17.51
CA VAL A 215 -1.09 4.44 18.87
C VAL A 215 0.33 4.18 19.32
N PHE A 216 1.05 5.24 19.67
CA PHE A 216 2.38 5.16 20.23
C PHE A 216 2.52 6.16 21.38
N ASN A 217 3.13 5.76 22.50
CA ASN A 217 3.25 6.58 23.71
C ASN A 217 1.93 7.24 24.15
N ASN A 218 0.82 6.47 24.12
CA ASN A 218 -0.52 6.94 24.49
C ASN A 218 -1.00 8.15 23.66
N ARG A 219 -0.49 8.33 22.45
CA ARG A 219 -0.88 9.34 21.47
C ARG A 219 -1.22 8.69 20.13
N ILE A 220 -2.06 9.34 19.36
CA ILE A 220 -2.37 8.90 18.00
C ILE A 220 -1.36 9.55 17.06
N TYR A 221 -0.67 8.70 16.31
CA TYR A 221 0.16 9.09 15.16
C TYR A 221 -0.62 8.78 13.90
N ILE A 222 -0.60 9.69 12.95
CA ILE A 222 -1.20 9.52 11.64
C ILE A 222 -0.17 9.80 10.56
N ALA A 223 -0.21 9.01 9.50
CA ALA A 223 0.54 9.29 8.28
C ALA A 223 -0.39 9.84 7.22
N THR A 224 0.01 10.93 6.59
CA THR A 224 -0.75 11.58 5.51
C THR A 224 0.07 11.64 4.23
N SER A 225 -0.64 11.82 3.11
CA SER A 225 -0.05 12.13 1.82
C SER A 225 -0.39 13.58 1.45
N ASP A 226 0.52 14.50 1.71
CA ASP A 226 0.38 15.93 1.39
C ASP A 226 1.29 16.34 0.24
N SER A 227 0.74 17.04 -0.75
CA SER A 227 1.50 17.51 -1.92
C SER A 227 2.41 16.42 -2.50
N ASP A 228 1.89 15.18 -2.54
CA ASP A 228 2.54 14.01 -3.10
C ASP A 228 3.66 13.38 -2.24
N ARG A 229 3.72 13.69 -0.94
CA ARG A 229 4.75 13.17 -0.04
C ARG A 229 4.18 12.77 1.31
N ILE A 230 4.84 11.83 1.96
CA ILE A 230 4.48 11.40 3.30
C ILE A 230 4.76 12.52 4.30
N GLN A 231 3.80 12.74 5.18
CA GLN A 231 3.98 13.41 6.46
C GLN A 231 3.55 12.48 7.58
N VAL A 232 4.15 12.62 8.77
CA VAL A 232 3.70 11.97 10.00
C VAL A 232 3.38 13.04 11.03
N TRP A 233 2.18 12.99 11.56
CA TRP A 233 1.68 13.90 12.58
C TRP A 233 1.31 13.13 13.82
N ARG A 234 1.39 13.75 14.98
CA ARG A 234 0.89 13.17 16.23
C ARG A 234 0.03 14.14 17.03
N THR A 235 -0.84 13.60 17.86
CA THR A 235 -1.59 14.39 18.83
C THR A 235 -0.69 14.91 19.96
N ASN A 236 -0.94 16.13 20.44
CA ASN A 236 -0.22 16.67 21.59
C ASN A 236 -0.76 16.11 22.91
N ARG A 237 -1.99 15.66 22.91
CA ARG A 237 -2.69 15.00 24.02
C ARG A 237 -3.07 13.56 23.64
N PRO A 238 -3.37 12.71 24.63
CA PRO A 238 -3.81 11.36 24.35
C PRO A 238 -5.09 11.27 23.50
N GLU A 239 -6.01 12.21 23.64
CA GLU A 239 -7.17 12.34 22.77
C GLU A 239 -6.95 13.47 21.77
N PRO A 240 -7.20 13.25 20.47
CA PRO A 240 -7.05 14.28 19.46
C PRO A 240 -8.04 15.44 19.68
N ALA A 241 -7.61 16.63 19.33
CA ALA A 241 -8.45 17.83 19.33
C ALA A 241 -8.05 18.73 18.14
N LEU A 242 -8.94 19.64 17.81
CA LEU A 242 -8.68 20.63 16.78
C LEU A 242 -7.46 21.49 17.15
N ASN A 243 -6.59 21.76 16.20
CA ASN A 243 -5.36 22.54 16.33
C ASN A 243 -4.38 22.01 17.40
N ASP A 244 -4.42 20.71 17.69
CA ASP A 244 -3.62 20.08 18.74
C ASP A 244 -2.73 18.97 18.20
N TRP A 245 -2.12 19.21 17.06
CA TRP A 245 -1.26 18.27 16.36
C TRP A 245 0.14 18.83 16.17
N THR A 246 1.12 17.95 16.15
CA THR A 246 2.53 18.27 15.86
C THR A 246 2.99 17.49 14.64
N LEU A 247 3.61 18.18 13.68
CA LEU A 247 4.30 17.56 12.55
C LEU A 247 5.61 16.96 13.06
N VAL A 248 5.80 15.64 12.84
CA VAL A 248 6.99 14.89 13.29
C VAL A 248 7.91 14.60 12.10
N VAL A 249 7.34 14.20 10.97
CA VAL A 249 8.11 13.88 9.75
C VAL A 249 7.46 14.53 8.55
N GLU A 250 8.28 15.05 7.65
CA GLU A 250 7.81 15.68 6.41
C GLU A 250 8.64 15.24 5.19
N ASN A 251 8.22 15.70 4.01
CA ASN A 251 8.95 15.55 2.75
C ASN A 251 9.30 14.10 2.37
N GLY A 252 8.44 13.12 2.73
CA GLY A 252 8.66 11.71 2.36
C GLY A 252 9.96 11.14 2.91
N PHE A 253 10.33 11.47 4.15
CA PHE A 253 11.60 11.08 4.78
C PHE A 253 12.83 11.70 4.08
N GLY A 254 12.68 12.85 3.45
CA GLY A 254 13.72 13.46 2.59
C GLY A 254 13.85 12.82 1.21
N VAL A 255 12.97 11.88 0.86
CA VAL A 255 12.99 11.08 -0.36
C VAL A 255 11.73 11.36 -1.19
N PRO A 256 11.79 12.21 -2.23
CA PRO A 256 10.62 12.68 -2.96
C PRO A 256 9.64 11.61 -3.49
N PRO A 257 10.08 10.41 -3.94
CA PRO A 257 9.16 9.38 -4.39
C PRO A 257 8.37 8.65 -3.30
N ASN A 258 8.69 8.85 -2.01
CA ASN A 258 7.89 8.32 -0.92
C ASN A 258 6.56 9.08 -0.84
N ARG A 259 5.51 8.45 -1.38
CA ARG A 259 4.24 9.09 -1.65
C ARG A 259 3.25 8.98 -0.51
N TYR A 260 3.11 7.80 0.06
CA TYR A 260 2.17 7.50 1.15
C TYR A 260 2.65 6.32 1.99
N THR A 261 2.02 6.16 3.15
CA THR A 261 2.29 5.06 4.08
C THR A 261 1.12 4.10 4.08
N LEU A 262 1.40 2.82 3.90
CA LEU A 262 0.38 1.77 4.03
C LEU A 262 0.46 1.03 5.36
N SER A 263 1.55 1.18 6.10
CA SER A 263 1.75 0.47 7.36
C SER A 263 2.55 1.27 8.36
N MET A 264 2.09 1.22 9.61
CA MET A 264 2.78 1.69 10.80
C MET A 264 2.72 0.59 11.85
N GLY A 265 3.80 0.37 12.59
CA GLY A 265 3.87 -0.65 13.64
C GLY A 265 4.78 -0.24 14.79
N VAL A 266 4.44 -0.64 16.00
CA VAL A 266 5.24 -0.33 17.20
C VAL A 266 6.08 -1.54 17.57
N PHE A 267 7.38 -1.32 17.78
CA PHE A 267 8.30 -2.34 18.22
C PHE A 267 9.45 -1.71 19.04
N ASN A 268 9.84 -2.33 20.15
CA ASN A 268 10.96 -1.90 21.01
C ASN A 268 10.98 -0.40 21.33
N ASN A 269 9.83 0.18 21.72
CA ASN A 269 9.67 1.60 22.02
C ASN A 269 9.94 2.55 20.82
N TYR A 270 9.80 2.07 19.60
CA TYR A 270 9.81 2.86 18.38
C TYR A 270 8.53 2.65 17.59
N LEU A 271 8.10 3.70 16.90
CA LEU A 271 7.08 3.63 15.86
C LEU A 271 7.77 3.51 14.51
N TYR A 272 7.59 2.38 13.82
CA TYR A 272 8.07 2.15 12.46
C TYR A 272 7.04 2.64 11.46
N VAL A 273 7.50 3.30 10.41
CA VAL A 273 6.67 3.87 9.34
C VAL A 273 7.23 3.42 7.99
N GLY A 274 6.44 2.67 7.24
CA GLY A 274 6.79 2.17 5.91
C GLY A 274 6.33 3.13 4.82
N GLY A 275 7.28 3.63 4.04
CA GLY A 275 6.99 4.43 2.84
C GLY A 275 6.69 3.55 1.64
N THR A 276 5.83 4.05 0.75
CA THR A 276 5.58 3.43 -0.55
C THR A 276 6.05 4.35 -1.66
N LYS A 277 6.58 3.76 -2.71
CA LYS A 277 6.92 4.52 -3.92
C LYS A 277 5.67 4.76 -4.77
N GLN A 278 5.68 5.88 -5.47
CA GLN A 278 4.57 6.25 -6.33
C GLN A 278 4.40 5.27 -7.49
N LEU A 279 3.22 4.66 -7.63
CA LEU A 279 2.78 4.07 -8.88
C LEU A 279 2.05 5.13 -9.73
N PRO A 280 2.21 5.16 -11.05
CA PRO A 280 2.95 4.22 -11.89
C PRO A 280 4.43 4.57 -12.10
N LEU A 281 5.00 5.55 -11.41
CA LEU A 281 6.42 5.89 -11.58
C LEU A 281 7.33 4.69 -11.31
N ALA A 282 7.05 3.93 -10.25
CA ALA A 282 7.79 2.71 -9.93
C ALA A 282 7.64 1.60 -10.97
N TRP A 283 6.61 1.65 -11.82
CA TRP A 283 6.50 0.74 -12.98
C TRP A 283 7.49 1.09 -14.08
N LEU A 284 7.78 2.36 -14.28
CA LEU A 284 8.78 2.80 -15.26
C LEU A 284 10.21 2.62 -14.74
N ILE A 285 10.42 2.91 -13.47
CA ILE A 285 11.72 2.84 -12.79
C ILE A 285 11.52 2.09 -11.48
N PRO A 286 11.93 0.82 -11.39
CA PRO A 286 11.83 0.06 -10.15
C PRO A 286 12.50 0.80 -9.00
N MET A 287 11.77 0.98 -7.91
CA MET A 287 12.22 1.69 -6.71
C MET A 287 11.67 1.00 -5.47
N GLY A 288 12.56 0.46 -4.65
CA GLY A 288 12.19 -0.17 -3.38
C GLY A 288 11.67 0.85 -2.36
N CYS A 289 10.88 0.37 -1.40
CA CYS A 289 10.34 1.16 -0.30
C CYS A 289 11.42 1.57 0.72
N ASP A 290 11.16 2.67 1.45
CA ASP A 290 11.97 3.10 2.57
C ASP A 290 11.21 2.93 3.89
N ILE A 291 11.93 2.72 4.98
CA ILE A 291 11.36 2.53 6.32
C ILE A 291 12.12 3.41 7.30
N ILE A 292 11.38 4.17 8.10
CA ILE A 292 11.91 4.93 9.21
C ILE A 292 11.39 4.39 10.54
N ARG A 293 12.05 4.76 11.64
CA ARG A 293 11.53 4.62 12.99
C ARG A 293 11.54 5.97 13.72
N ILE A 294 10.59 6.16 14.62
CA ILE A 294 10.40 7.38 15.41
C ILE A 294 10.48 6.98 16.88
N ASP A 295 11.28 7.69 17.67
CA ASP A 295 11.40 7.46 19.12
C ASP A 295 10.36 8.22 19.94
N ALA A 296 10.44 8.09 21.28
CA ALA A 296 9.52 8.74 22.21
C ALA A 296 9.61 10.28 22.22
N ASP A 297 10.72 10.84 21.74
CA ASP A 297 11.01 12.26 21.68
C ASP A 297 10.79 12.85 20.28
N ASP A 298 10.11 12.08 19.40
CA ASP A 298 9.81 12.42 18.00
C ASP A 298 11.05 12.51 17.07
N ASN A 299 12.22 12.02 17.49
CA ASN A 299 13.35 11.90 16.59
C ASN A 299 13.16 10.70 15.67
N TRP A 300 13.41 10.88 14.39
CA TRP A 300 13.30 9.79 13.44
C TRP A 300 14.64 9.43 12.79
N GLN A 301 14.76 8.17 12.42
CA GLN A 301 15.95 7.58 11.80
C GLN A 301 15.55 6.71 10.62
N LEU A 302 16.33 6.77 9.54
CA LEU A 302 16.17 5.85 8.42
C LEU A 302 16.64 4.45 8.82
N VAL A 303 15.78 3.46 8.69
CA VAL A 303 16.09 2.06 9.04
C VAL A 303 16.47 1.26 7.80
N VAL A 304 15.65 1.32 6.76
CA VAL A 304 15.89 0.69 5.45
C VAL A 304 15.66 1.75 4.39
N GLY A 305 16.57 1.86 3.44
CA GLY A 305 16.40 2.82 2.37
C GLY A 305 17.65 3.59 2.03
N GLY A 306 17.49 4.61 1.22
CA GLY A 306 18.59 5.44 0.77
C GLY A 306 18.15 6.44 -0.28
N ASN A 307 19.10 6.94 -1.06
CA ASN A 307 18.81 7.87 -2.12
C ASN A 307 18.12 7.16 -3.31
N PRO A 308 16.82 7.34 -3.53
CA PRO A 308 16.10 6.65 -4.62
C PRO A 308 16.51 7.16 -6.01
N LEU A 309 17.22 8.30 -6.07
CA LEU A 309 17.77 8.84 -7.31
C LEU A 309 18.96 8.04 -7.82
N THR A 310 19.42 7.08 -7.03
CA THR A 310 20.53 6.19 -7.38
C THR A 310 20.15 4.74 -7.09
N PRO A 311 19.01 4.24 -7.60
CA PRO A 311 18.55 2.87 -7.34
C PRO A 311 19.51 1.80 -7.85
N PHE A 312 20.51 2.18 -8.65
CA PHE A 312 21.51 1.33 -9.27
C PHE A 312 22.93 1.52 -8.69
N ILE A 313 23.07 2.28 -7.60
CA ILE A 313 24.33 2.30 -6.86
C ILE A 313 24.47 0.97 -6.11
N PRO A 314 25.67 0.39 -6.03
CA PRO A 314 25.93 -0.80 -5.23
C PRO A 314 25.36 -0.69 -3.80
N SER A 315 24.96 -1.80 -3.22
CA SER A 315 24.27 -1.85 -1.92
C SER A 315 25.01 -1.10 -0.80
N GLU A 316 26.33 -1.16 -0.78
CA GLU A 316 27.21 -0.45 0.16
C GLU A 316 27.02 1.08 0.14
N GLU A 317 26.75 1.65 -1.04
CA GLU A 317 26.50 3.07 -1.18
C GLU A 317 25.01 3.41 -0.98
N GLN A 318 24.09 2.50 -1.31
CA GLN A 318 22.65 2.71 -1.13
C GLN A 318 22.23 2.68 0.33
N GLY A 319 22.78 1.78 1.11
CA GLY A 319 22.52 1.69 2.54
C GLY A 319 23.20 2.79 3.36
N ASN A 320 23.97 3.67 2.72
CA ASN A 320 24.69 4.71 3.44
C ASN A 320 23.70 5.69 4.11
N GLY A 321 23.74 5.72 5.43
CA GLY A 321 22.83 6.51 6.27
C GLY A 321 21.63 5.73 6.79
N SER A 322 21.31 4.53 6.30
CA SER A 322 20.32 3.66 6.94
C SER A 322 20.96 2.87 8.10
N LEU A 323 20.17 2.66 9.17
CA LEU A 323 20.66 1.93 10.35
C LEU A 323 20.99 0.48 10.04
N SER A 324 20.23 -0.15 9.16
CA SER A 324 20.42 -1.55 8.75
C SER A 324 21.57 -1.74 7.76
N GLY A 325 22.06 -0.68 7.13
CA GLY A 325 22.94 -0.76 5.97
C GLY A 325 22.25 -1.23 4.68
N LEU A 326 20.94 -1.53 4.73
CA LEU A 326 20.19 -1.99 3.56
C LEU A 326 19.64 -0.81 2.77
N GLY A 327 19.72 -0.90 1.46
CA GLY A 327 19.10 0.03 0.52
C GLY A 327 17.58 -0.15 0.46
N SER A 328 16.93 0.70 -0.34
CA SER A 328 15.48 0.68 -0.52
C SER A 328 14.96 -0.70 -0.90
N GLY A 329 13.83 -1.10 -0.31
CA GLY A 329 13.21 -2.41 -0.53
C GLY A 329 14.00 -3.59 0.03
N PHE A 330 14.87 -3.38 1.00
CA PHE A 330 15.80 -4.41 1.52
C PHE A 330 16.76 -4.90 0.42
N ASN A 331 17.32 -3.98 -0.35
CA ASN A 331 18.14 -4.23 -1.55
C ASN A 331 17.35 -4.87 -2.72
N ASN A 332 16.03 -4.87 -2.67
CA ASN A 332 15.18 -5.35 -3.74
C ASN A 332 14.35 -4.22 -4.34
N LEU A 333 14.68 -3.77 -5.55
CA LEU A 333 14.03 -2.63 -6.21
C LEU A 333 12.56 -2.84 -6.52
N PHE A 334 12.13 -4.10 -6.65
CA PHE A 334 10.73 -4.42 -6.90
C PHE A 334 9.87 -4.46 -5.62
N ASN A 335 10.48 -4.43 -4.44
CA ASN A 335 9.76 -4.25 -3.18
C ASN A 335 9.30 -2.79 -3.02
N VAL A 336 8.29 -2.40 -3.80
CA VAL A 336 7.80 -1.02 -3.92
C VAL A 336 7.11 -0.55 -2.65
N TYR A 337 6.47 -1.46 -1.90
CA TYR A 337 5.78 -1.18 -0.65
C TYR A 337 6.36 -1.96 0.52
N ALA A 338 6.56 -1.31 1.67
CA ALA A 338 6.47 -1.95 2.97
C ALA A 338 4.97 -2.02 3.31
N TRP A 339 4.35 -3.19 3.06
CA TRP A 339 2.88 -3.25 3.05
C TRP A 339 2.26 -3.45 4.42
N GLN A 340 2.93 -4.26 5.26
CA GLN A 340 2.56 -4.42 6.67
C GLN A 340 3.79 -4.46 7.56
N ILE A 341 3.68 -3.85 8.72
CA ILE A 341 4.66 -3.86 9.80
C ILE A 341 3.94 -4.38 11.03
N GLN A 342 4.38 -5.52 11.56
CA GLN A 342 3.70 -6.20 12.67
C GLN A 342 4.72 -6.75 13.67
N GLU A 343 4.54 -6.42 14.94
CA GLU A 343 5.23 -7.10 16.03
C GLU A 343 4.57 -8.45 16.30
N TYR A 344 5.38 -9.49 16.52
CA TYR A 344 4.93 -10.80 16.96
C TYR A 344 6.02 -11.51 17.75
N ASN A 345 5.71 -11.93 18.98
CA ASN A 345 6.62 -12.65 19.88
C ASN A 345 8.01 -12.00 20.02
N GLY A 346 8.05 -10.67 20.22
CA GLY A 346 9.29 -9.93 20.39
C GLY A 346 10.13 -9.79 19.13
N ARG A 347 9.54 -10.00 17.95
CA ARG A 347 10.17 -9.84 16.63
C ARG A 347 9.33 -8.91 15.76
N LEU A 348 9.99 -8.09 14.97
CA LEU A 348 9.36 -7.19 14.01
C LEU A 348 9.29 -7.87 12.64
N PHE A 349 8.09 -8.06 12.10
CA PHE A 349 7.86 -8.58 10.76
C PHE A 349 7.45 -7.47 9.80
N ILE A 350 8.01 -7.47 8.59
CA ILE A 350 7.69 -6.52 7.53
C ILE A 350 7.45 -7.29 6.24
N SER A 351 6.23 -7.19 5.71
CA SER A 351 5.88 -7.76 4.41
C SER A 351 5.92 -6.71 3.31
N THR A 352 6.14 -7.16 2.08
CA THR A 352 6.30 -6.27 0.94
C THR A 352 5.24 -6.50 -0.15
N PHE A 353 5.22 -5.57 -1.09
CA PHE A 353 4.65 -5.75 -2.41
C PHE A 353 5.80 -5.78 -3.42
N ASP A 354 5.99 -6.94 -4.04
CA ASP A 354 6.97 -7.13 -5.12
C ASP A 354 6.26 -6.93 -6.47
N ASP A 355 6.65 -5.87 -7.17
CA ASP A 355 6.02 -5.45 -8.42
C ASP A 355 6.53 -6.20 -9.65
N SER A 356 7.51 -7.08 -9.50
CA SER A 356 8.09 -7.85 -10.62
C SER A 356 7.05 -8.74 -11.33
N SER A 357 6.06 -9.26 -10.59
CA SER A 357 4.95 -10.04 -11.14
C SER A 357 4.05 -9.23 -12.08
N ASN A 358 3.99 -7.91 -11.93
CA ASN A 358 3.20 -7.04 -12.79
C ASN A 358 3.88 -6.69 -14.11
N MET A 359 5.19 -6.90 -14.25
CA MET A 359 5.94 -6.54 -15.46
C MET A 359 5.38 -7.23 -16.71
N GLU A 360 5.02 -8.51 -16.60
CA GLU A 360 4.39 -9.25 -17.70
C GLU A 360 2.95 -8.79 -17.98
N VAL A 361 2.19 -8.44 -16.94
CA VAL A 361 0.82 -7.90 -17.09
C VAL A 361 0.87 -6.55 -17.81
N ILE A 362 1.78 -5.67 -17.41
CA ILE A 362 1.95 -4.35 -18.04
C ILE A 362 2.37 -4.53 -19.50
N LEU A 363 3.36 -5.39 -19.78
CA LEU A 363 3.80 -5.67 -21.15
C LEU A 363 2.64 -6.17 -22.03
N THR A 364 1.89 -7.16 -21.54
CA THR A 364 0.75 -7.71 -22.31
C THR A 364 -0.36 -6.68 -22.49
N THR A 365 -0.60 -5.82 -21.50
CA THR A 365 -1.55 -4.69 -21.61
C THR A 365 -1.11 -3.70 -22.69
N LEU A 366 0.17 -3.30 -22.71
CA LEU A 366 0.73 -2.41 -23.73
C LEU A 366 0.61 -3.01 -25.14
N LEU A 367 0.93 -4.30 -25.29
CA LEU A 367 0.82 -5.01 -26.57
C LEU A 367 -0.63 -5.12 -27.06
N ALA A 368 -1.56 -5.48 -26.18
CA ALA A 368 -2.97 -5.62 -26.51
C ALA A 368 -3.63 -4.28 -26.92
N ASN A 369 -3.12 -3.17 -26.39
CA ASN A 369 -3.68 -1.82 -26.61
C ASN A 369 -2.77 -0.94 -27.47
N ARG A 370 -1.82 -1.53 -28.20
CA ARG A 370 -0.79 -0.82 -28.95
C ARG A 370 -1.34 0.26 -29.86
N ALA A 371 -2.36 -0.04 -30.67
CA ALA A 371 -2.93 0.91 -31.62
C ALA A 371 -3.53 2.16 -30.93
N ALA A 372 -4.22 1.97 -29.81
CA ALA A 372 -4.75 3.07 -29.00
C ALA A 372 -3.64 3.91 -28.37
N LEU A 373 -2.57 3.27 -27.89
CA LEU A 373 -1.40 3.96 -27.34
C LEU A 373 -0.65 4.76 -28.41
N GLU A 374 -0.47 4.21 -29.62
CA GLU A 374 0.17 4.91 -30.72
C GLU A 374 -0.60 6.18 -31.15
N GLN A 375 -1.93 6.15 -31.09
CA GLN A 375 -2.76 7.34 -31.34
C GLN A 375 -2.61 8.39 -30.23
N LEU A 376 -2.37 7.96 -28.98
CA LEU A 376 -2.36 8.81 -27.80
C LEU A 376 -1.00 9.45 -27.54
N ILE A 377 0.08 8.68 -27.64
CA ILE A 377 1.46 9.10 -27.30
C ILE A 377 2.45 9.00 -28.47
N GLY A 378 2.00 8.51 -29.62
CA GLY A 378 2.82 8.30 -30.80
C GLY A 378 3.56 6.95 -30.82
N SER A 379 3.86 6.48 -32.03
CA SER A 379 4.48 5.17 -32.25
C SER A 379 5.88 5.04 -31.63
N ALA A 380 6.67 6.12 -31.64
CA ALA A 380 8.02 6.10 -31.09
C ALA A 380 8.03 5.83 -29.56
N ILE A 381 7.19 6.54 -28.80
CA ILE A 381 7.08 6.36 -27.35
C ILE A 381 6.46 5.00 -27.02
N THR A 382 5.41 4.59 -27.74
CA THR A 382 4.79 3.27 -27.57
C THR A 382 5.79 2.14 -27.78
N ASN A 383 6.60 2.19 -28.85
CA ASN A 383 7.63 1.18 -29.11
C ASN A 383 8.72 1.17 -28.04
N LEU A 384 9.10 2.34 -27.54
CA LEU A 384 10.07 2.47 -26.47
C LEU A 384 9.57 1.79 -25.18
N LEU A 385 8.35 2.12 -24.74
CA LEU A 385 7.75 1.50 -23.54
C LEU A 385 7.65 -0.02 -23.68
N ILE A 386 7.12 -0.51 -24.79
CA ILE A 386 7.06 -1.95 -25.07
C ILE A 386 8.47 -2.58 -25.02
N GLY A 387 9.46 -1.93 -25.64
CA GLY A 387 10.85 -2.40 -25.65
C GLY A 387 11.47 -2.50 -24.26
N ILE A 388 11.15 -1.56 -23.35
CA ILE A 388 11.61 -1.58 -21.95
C ILE A 388 11.01 -2.77 -21.21
N TYR A 389 9.68 -2.91 -21.23
CA TYR A 389 9.04 -4.01 -20.53
C TYR A 389 9.41 -5.38 -21.10
N MET A 390 9.61 -5.50 -22.41
CA MET A 390 10.18 -6.72 -23.00
C MET A 390 11.56 -7.04 -22.45
N ALA A 391 12.42 -6.03 -22.33
CA ALA A 391 13.75 -6.22 -21.77
C ALA A 391 13.68 -6.60 -20.29
N VAL A 392 12.89 -5.90 -19.46
CA VAL A 392 12.72 -6.22 -18.03
C VAL A 392 12.22 -7.66 -17.86
N VAL A 393 11.16 -8.07 -18.56
CA VAL A 393 10.63 -9.43 -18.48
C VAL A 393 11.67 -10.47 -18.91
N ALA A 394 12.40 -10.23 -20.02
CA ALA A 394 13.45 -11.14 -20.48
C ALA A 394 14.54 -11.34 -19.42
N ILE A 395 14.91 -10.28 -18.73
CA ILE A 395 15.93 -10.26 -17.72
C ILE A 395 15.50 -10.99 -16.46
N LEU A 396 14.32 -10.68 -15.92
CA LEU A 396 13.76 -11.39 -14.77
C LEU A 396 13.74 -12.90 -15.01
N ARG A 397 13.41 -13.32 -16.24
CA ARG A 397 13.48 -14.73 -16.64
C ARG A 397 14.92 -15.26 -16.71
N GLN A 398 15.84 -14.49 -17.31
CA GLN A 398 17.23 -14.89 -17.47
C GLN A 398 17.96 -15.09 -16.14
N ILE A 399 17.73 -14.21 -15.17
CA ILE A 399 18.36 -14.29 -13.84
C ILE A 399 17.59 -15.23 -12.90
N ASN A 400 16.48 -15.82 -13.35
CA ASN A 400 15.56 -16.59 -12.51
C ASN A 400 15.16 -15.82 -11.26
N TYR A 401 14.74 -14.56 -11.46
CA TYR A 401 14.34 -13.66 -10.37
C TYR A 401 13.25 -14.30 -9.49
N PRO A 402 13.34 -14.24 -8.16
CA PRO A 402 12.38 -14.84 -7.24
C PRO A 402 11.10 -13.99 -7.16
N ILE A 403 10.28 -14.05 -8.21
CA ILE A 403 9.01 -13.32 -8.31
C ILE A 403 8.08 -13.66 -7.13
N GLY A 404 7.42 -12.64 -6.59
CA GLY A 404 6.49 -12.72 -5.47
C GLY A 404 6.99 -11.97 -4.24
N PHE A 405 6.08 -11.65 -3.32
CA PHE A 405 6.41 -10.82 -2.16
C PHE A 405 7.48 -11.44 -1.26
N ASP A 406 8.14 -10.57 -0.51
CA ASP A 406 9.08 -10.93 0.53
C ASP A 406 8.51 -10.63 1.92
N LEU A 407 8.95 -11.43 2.90
CA LEU A 407 8.74 -11.18 4.34
C LEU A 407 10.08 -11.11 5.03
N TYR A 408 10.31 -10.04 5.73
CA TYR A 408 11.51 -9.79 6.54
C TYR A 408 11.19 -9.83 8.02
N MET A 409 12.18 -10.20 8.83
CA MET A 409 12.08 -10.24 10.28
C MET A 409 13.33 -9.62 10.92
N SER A 410 13.14 -8.96 12.06
CA SER A 410 14.22 -8.42 12.90
C SER A 410 13.92 -8.65 14.37
N GLU A 411 14.94 -9.01 15.15
CA GLU A 411 14.83 -9.14 16.61
C GLU A 411 15.14 -7.82 17.34
N ASP A 412 15.82 -6.89 16.69
CA ASP A 412 16.22 -5.60 17.26
C ASP A 412 15.61 -4.38 16.54
N GLY A 413 14.91 -4.62 15.42
CA GLY A 413 14.31 -3.59 14.59
C GLY A 413 15.28 -2.87 13.65
N VAL A 414 16.52 -3.31 13.56
CA VAL A 414 17.58 -2.75 12.71
C VAL A 414 18.19 -3.81 11.80
N ASN A 415 18.57 -4.96 12.37
CA ASN A 415 19.18 -6.04 11.63
C ASN A 415 18.11 -6.98 11.10
N PHE A 416 17.91 -7.02 9.79
CA PHE A 416 16.86 -7.80 9.14
C PHE A 416 17.40 -9.06 8.49
N GLN A 417 16.54 -10.08 8.49
CA GLN A 417 16.74 -11.33 7.76
C GLN A 417 15.49 -11.60 6.91
N SER A 418 15.66 -12.21 5.76
CA SER A 418 14.53 -12.66 4.96
C SER A 418 13.96 -13.96 5.53
N VAL A 419 12.64 -14.02 5.66
CA VAL A 419 11.87 -15.18 6.15
C VAL A 419 11.19 -15.88 4.98
N VAL A 420 10.60 -15.08 4.10
CA VAL A 420 9.94 -15.54 2.88
C VAL A 420 10.50 -14.76 1.71
N LEU A 421 10.86 -15.47 0.67
CA LEU A 421 11.12 -14.97 -0.66
C LEU A 421 10.21 -15.72 -1.62
N ARG A 422 9.84 -15.14 -2.75
CA ARG A 422 9.01 -15.78 -3.78
C ARG A 422 7.56 -16.07 -3.35
N GLY A 423 6.95 -15.18 -2.55
CA GLY A 423 5.52 -15.22 -2.27
C GLY A 423 5.03 -16.53 -1.63
N LEU A 424 5.81 -17.13 -0.71
CA LEU A 424 5.52 -18.46 -0.14
C LEU A 424 5.47 -19.56 -1.21
N ASN A 425 6.42 -19.56 -2.14
CA ASN A 425 6.53 -20.46 -3.30
C ASN A 425 5.39 -20.32 -4.33
N ASN A 426 4.60 -19.28 -4.26
CA ASN A 426 3.63 -18.92 -5.29
C ASN A 426 4.01 -17.55 -5.90
N PRO A 427 4.62 -17.50 -7.10
CA PRO A 427 5.03 -16.26 -7.74
C PRO A 427 3.87 -15.33 -8.08
N ASN A 428 2.64 -15.80 -8.01
CA ASN A 428 1.43 -15.00 -8.20
C ASN A 428 1.01 -14.24 -6.93
N ASN A 429 1.57 -14.58 -5.78
CA ASN A 429 1.43 -13.80 -4.55
C ASN A 429 2.36 -12.57 -4.61
N TYR A 430 1.92 -11.50 -5.25
CA TYR A 430 2.74 -10.32 -5.42
C TYR A 430 2.81 -9.42 -4.16
N GLY A 431 1.97 -9.69 -3.16
CA GLY A 431 1.99 -8.94 -1.92
C GLY A 431 1.64 -9.76 -0.69
N GLY A 432 2.43 -9.59 0.38
CA GLY A 432 2.04 -9.91 1.74
C GLY A 432 1.12 -8.80 2.25
N ARG A 433 -0.19 -8.93 1.96
CA ARG A 433 -1.12 -7.81 2.08
C ARG A 433 -1.48 -7.46 3.51
N ILE A 434 -1.59 -8.46 4.38
CA ILE A 434 -1.90 -8.28 5.79
C ILE A 434 -1.11 -9.25 6.66
N LEU A 435 -0.56 -8.73 7.75
CA LEU A 435 -0.06 -9.49 8.88
C LEU A 435 -0.99 -9.21 10.06
N TYR A 436 -1.50 -10.24 10.67
CA TYR A 436 -2.46 -10.11 11.76
C TYR A 436 -2.13 -11.07 12.91
N VAL A 437 -1.98 -10.53 14.11
CA VAL A 437 -1.86 -11.31 15.33
C VAL A 437 -3.22 -11.37 16.00
N ASP A 438 -3.74 -12.59 16.16
CA ASP A 438 -5.05 -12.82 16.77
C ASP A 438 -5.02 -12.75 18.31
N SER A 439 -6.20 -12.86 18.91
CA SER A 439 -6.35 -12.84 20.38
C SER A 439 -5.68 -14.03 21.10
N ASP A 440 -5.36 -15.11 20.37
CA ASP A 440 -4.67 -16.28 20.87
C ASP A 440 -3.16 -16.23 20.63
N ASN A 441 -2.66 -15.04 20.25
CA ASN A 441 -1.25 -14.78 19.92
C ASN A 441 -0.71 -15.69 18.81
N ARG A 442 -1.44 -15.79 17.67
CA ARG A 442 -1.02 -16.47 16.46
C ARG A 442 -0.88 -15.47 15.33
N LEU A 443 0.16 -15.62 14.51
CA LEU A 443 0.41 -14.73 13.38
C LEU A 443 -0.15 -15.33 12.10
N PHE A 444 -1.03 -14.58 11.46
CA PHE A 444 -1.61 -14.87 10.15
C PHE A 444 -1.08 -13.91 9.09
N LEU A 445 -0.93 -14.44 7.87
CA LEU A 445 -0.55 -13.68 6.69
C LEU A 445 -1.59 -13.89 5.60
N GLY A 446 -2.18 -12.80 5.12
CA GLY A 446 -3.06 -12.80 3.97
C GLY A 446 -2.36 -12.17 2.76
N THR A 447 -2.51 -12.79 1.58
CA THR A 447 -1.81 -12.35 0.36
C THR A 447 -2.67 -11.47 -0.54
N ALA A 448 -2.00 -10.78 -1.45
CA ALA A 448 -2.58 -10.20 -2.64
C ALA A 448 -2.14 -11.03 -3.86
N ASN A 449 -3.12 -11.57 -4.61
CA ASN A 449 -2.89 -12.44 -5.76
C ASN A 449 -3.99 -12.22 -6.82
N PRO A 450 -3.78 -11.34 -7.80
CA PRO A 450 -4.79 -11.03 -8.82
C PRO A 450 -4.93 -12.11 -9.89
N PHE A 451 -4.09 -13.14 -9.87
CA PHE A 451 -4.04 -14.18 -10.88
C PHE A 451 -4.88 -15.41 -10.51
N GLN A 452 -4.89 -15.76 -9.23
CA GLN A 452 -5.46 -17.01 -8.74
C GLN A 452 -6.45 -16.85 -7.59
N GLY A 453 -6.53 -15.66 -6.99
CA GLY A 453 -7.19 -15.39 -5.70
C GLY A 453 -6.20 -15.42 -4.55
N CYS A 454 -6.52 -14.68 -3.47
CA CYS A 454 -5.65 -14.55 -2.30
C CYS A 454 -5.50 -15.87 -1.52
N GLU A 455 -4.44 -15.93 -0.75
CA GLU A 455 -4.14 -17.02 0.17
C GLU A 455 -4.10 -16.50 1.60
N VAL A 456 -4.39 -17.38 2.56
CA VAL A 456 -4.18 -17.14 4.00
C VAL A 456 -3.27 -18.23 4.54
N TRP A 457 -2.28 -17.81 5.30
CA TRP A 457 -1.26 -18.64 5.92
C TRP A 457 -1.16 -18.36 7.40
N GLU A 458 -0.81 -19.34 8.20
CA GLU A 458 -0.48 -19.21 9.64
C GLU A 458 1.00 -19.52 9.84
N LEU A 459 1.68 -18.70 10.65
CA LEU A 459 3.02 -19.02 11.13
C LEU A 459 2.90 -20.05 12.28
N SER A 460 3.10 -21.31 11.94
CA SER A 460 2.93 -22.44 12.87
C SER A 460 4.15 -22.70 13.74
N ASP A 461 5.34 -22.26 13.32
CA ASP A 461 6.59 -22.54 14.04
C ASP A 461 7.61 -21.38 13.84
N ILE A 462 7.61 -20.44 14.77
CA ILE A 462 8.50 -19.28 14.74
C ILE A 462 9.97 -19.65 14.98
N GLU A 463 10.25 -20.76 15.68
CA GLU A 463 11.63 -21.15 16.00
C GLU A 463 12.29 -21.90 14.83
N ASN A 464 11.53 -22.39 13.87
CA ASN A 464 12.01 -23.07 12.67
C ASN A 464 11.87 -22.23 11.39
N LEU A 465 11.96 -20.91 11.51
CA LEU A 465 12.04 -20.03 10.34
C LEU A 465 13.34 -20.27 9.57
N ASP A 466 13.24 -20.40 8.25
CA ASP A 466 14.39 -20.46 7.34
C ASP A 466 14.94 -19.04 7.11
N LEU A 467 15.68 -18.55 8.11
CA LEU A 467 16.23 -17.19 8.10
C LEU A 467 17.46 -17.11 7.19
N ARG A 468 17.47 -16.10 6.32
CA ARG A 468 18.57 -15.85 5.40
C ARG A 468 19.01 -14.38 5.50
N PRO A 469 20.32 -14.08 5.30
CA PRO A 469 20.74 -12.70 5.12
C PRO A 469 19.96 -12.05 3.97
N CYS A 470 19.66 -10.76 4.08
CA CYS A 470 19.14 -9.98 2.95
C CYS A 470 20.19 -10.01 1.83
N ASP A 471 19.88 -10.70 0.73
CA ASP A 471 20.89 -11.09 -0.28
C ASP A 471 21.03 -10.03 -1.38
N ASP A 472 22.24 -9.51 -1.55
CA ASP A 472 22.61 -8.52 -2.58
C ASP A 472 22.72 -9.11 -3.98
N LYS A 473 22.73 -10.44 -4.15
CA LYS A 473 22.99 -11.07 -5.46
C LYS A 473 21.95 -10.75 -6.51
N HIS A 474 20.70 -10.55 -6.10
CA HIS A 474 19.65 -10.12 -7.03
C HIS A 474 19.89 -8.71 -7.52
N TYR A 475 20.40 -7.84 -6.65
CA TYR A 475 20.67 -6.44 -6.94
C TYR A 475 21.81 -6.30 -7.95
N GLU A 476 22.93 -7.02 -7.74
CA GLU A 476 24.06 -7.04 -8.69
C GLU A 476 23.63 -7.54 -10.08
N ASN A 477 22.79 -8.55 -10.14
CA ASN A 477 22.30 -9.07 -11.41
C ASN A 477 21.34 -8.08 -12.09
N LEU A 478 20.47 -7.43 -11.35
CA LEU A 478 19.62 -6.35 -11.86
C LEU A 478 20.47 -5.17 -12.35
N TRP A 479 21.53 -4.81 -11.63
CA TRP A 479 22.46 -3.76 -12.03
C TRP A 479 23.13 -4.01 -13.39
N LYS A 480 23.67 -5.20 -13.61
CA LYS A 480 24.27 -5.57 -14.91
C LYS A 480 23.31 -5.42 -16.08
N VAL A 481 22.05 -5.59 -15.78
CA VAL A 481 20.98 -5.48 -16.75
C VAL A 481 20.60 -4.04 -17.02
N TRP A 482 20.49 -3.22 -15.99
CA TRP A 482 20.20 -1.81 -16.15
C TRP A 482 21.30 -1.09 -16.94
N GLY A 483 22.55 -1.49 -16.80
CA GLY A 483 23.64 -0.98 -17.63
C GLY A 483 23.40 -1.16 -19.13
N THR A 484 22.70 -2.22 -19.54
CA THR A 484 22.30 -2.43 -20.95
C THR A 484 21.05 -1.64 -21.35
N LEU A 485 20.32 -1.07 -20.38
CA LEU A 485 19.14 -0.24 -20.61
C LEU A 485 19.45 1.26 -20.64
N ASP A 486 20.67 1.66 -20.31
CA ASP A 486 21.07 3.07 -20.14
C ASP A 486 20.80 3.90 -21.39
N GLU A 487 21.07 3.36 -22.59
CA GLU A 487 20.72 4.01 -23.86
C GLU A 487 19.20 4.19 -24.03
N LYS A 488 18.38 3.25 -23.54
CA LYS A 488 16.92 3.33 -23.63
C LYS A 488 16.35 4.36 -22.66
N TYR A 489 16.96 4.50 -21.48
CA TYR A 489 16.56 5.54 -20.52
C TYR A 489 16.89 6.95 -21.02
N SER A 490 17.96 7.14 -21.77
CA SER A 490 18.24 8.45 -22.37
C SER A 490 17.12 8.90 -23.32
N VAL A 491 16.53 7.95 -24.08
CA VAL A 491 15.40 8.22 -24.99
C VAL A 491 14.10 8.47 -24.21
N ILE A 492 13.85 7.76 -23.10
CA ILE A 492 12.73 8.06 -22.18
C ILE A 492 12.86 9.49 -21.67
N ASN A 493 14.06 9.88 -21.23
CA ASN A 493 14.31 11.21 -20.70
C ASN A 493 14.03 12.31 -21.71
N GLN A 494 14.47 12.13 -22.96
CA GLN A 494 14.20 13.08 -24.05
C GLN A 494 12.70 13.23 -24.33
N ASN A 495 11.91 12.19 -24.09
CA ASN A 495 10.46 12.16 -24.29
C ASN A 495 9.66 12.35 -23.00
N MET A 496 10.31 12.58 -21.87
CA MET A 496 9.66 12.69 -20.55
C MET A 496 8.54 13.73 -20.50
N PRO A 497 8.66 14.94 -21.10
CA PRO A 497 7.56 15.89 -21.12
C PRO A 497 6.30 15.37 -21.79
N ALA A 498 6.44 14.57 -22.86
CA ALA A 498 5.30 13.95 -23.54
C ALA A 498 4.71 12.80 -22.70
N ILE A 499 5.55 11.99 -22.06
CA ILE A 499 5.14 10.92 -21.14
C ILE A 499 4.42 11.51 -19.93
N GLN A 500 4.94 12.57 -19.31
CA GLN A 500 4.30 13.27 -18.19
C GLN A 500 2.95 13.88 -18.59
N LYS A 501 2.89 14.50 -19.79
CA LYS A 501 1.64 15.05 -20.31
C LYS A 501 0.60 13.96 -20.56
N PHE A 502 1.02 12.78 -21.03
CA PHE A 502 0.18 11.62 -21.17
C PHE A 502 -0.30 11.12 -19.82
N MET A 503 0.60 10.94 -18.87
CA MET A 503 0.30 10.46 -17.52
C MET A 503 -0.66 11.41 -16.80
N SER A 504 -0.47 12.73 -16.92
CA SER A 504 -1.37 13.72 -16.33
C SER A 504 -2.75 13.77 -16.99
N LYS A 505 -2.83 13.64 -18.32
CA LYS A 505 -4.11 13.63 -19.06
C LYS A 505 -4.97 12.39 -18.77
N ASN A 506 -4.34 11.27 -18.45
CA ASN A 506 -5.00 9.98 -18.26
C ASN A 506 -5.06 9.55 -16.79
N ASN A 507 -4.90 10.47 -15.86
CA ASN A 507 -4.98 10.20 -14.42
C ASN A 507 -4.04 9.08 -13.93
N PHE A 508 -2.89 8.87 -14.59
CA PHE A 508 -1.87 7.91 -14.15
C PHE A 508 -1.29 8.23 -12.75
N TYR A 509 -1.57 9.41 -12.23
CA TYR A 509 -1.17 9.83 -10.88
C TYR A 509 -2.15 9.41 -9.79
N ARG A 510 -3.14 8.56 -10.09
CA ARG A 510 -4.00 8.02 -9.04
C ARG A 510 -3.21 7.01 -8.20
N PRO A 511 -3.07 7.19 -6.89
CA PRO A 511 -2.66 6.11 -6.03
C PRO A 511 -3.67 4.96 -6.21
N ILE A 512 -3.23 3.71 -6.11
CA ILE A 512 -4.15 2.56 -6.07
C ILE A 512 -5.07 2.79 -4.88
N GLY A 513 -6.29 3.23 -5.17
CA GLY A 513 -7.26 3.61 -4.16
C GLY A 513 -7.19 5.05 -3.65
N GLY A 514 -6.74 6.01 -4.42
CA GLY A 514 -6.75 7.44 -4.09
C GLY A 514 -6.99 8.33 -5.30
N ARG A 515 -7.41 9.56 -5.08
CA ARG A 515 -7.55 10.60 -6.11
C ARG A 515 -6.19 10.90 -6.78
N PRO A 516 -6.17 11.32 -8.05
CA PRO A 516 -4.95 11.83 -8.66
C PRO A 516 -4.51 13.09 -7.91
N PHE A 517 -3.33 13.05 -7.35
CA PHE A 517 -2.66 14.27 -6.88
C PHE A 517 -2.14 15.02 -8.11
N ILE A 518 -2.91 15.93 -8.63
CA ILE A 518 -2.43 16.85 -9.66
C ILE A 518 -1.75 17.99 -8.91
N GLY A 519 -0.45 18.09 -9.05
CA GLY A 519 0.25 19.32 -8.73
C GLY A 519 -0.43 20.49 -9.46
N GLY A 520 -0.72 21.56 -8.72
CA GLY A 520 -1.54 22.71 -8.99
C GLY A 520 -1.86 23.06 -10.44
N ARG A 521 -3.09 23.43 -10.70
CA ARG A 521 -3.55 24.04 -11.94
C ARG A 521 -2.57 25.12 -12.42
N PRO A 522 -2.24 25.19 -13.70
CA PRO A 522 -1.68 26.42 -14.27
C PRO A 522 -2.80 27.48 -14.21
N GLY A 523 -2.71 28.42 -13.30
CA GLY A 523 -3.62 29.56 -13.31
C GLY A 523 -4.15 30.08 -11.97
N SER A 524 -3.81 29.55 -10.81
CA SER A 524 -4.10 30.24 -9.56
C SER A 524 -2.90 31.10 -9.15
N ASN A 525 -3.07 32.42 -9.30
CA ASN A 525 -2.21 33.44 -8.70
C ASN A 525 -2.30 33.33 -7.17
N ASN A 526 -1.48 32.50 -6.56
CA ASN A 526 -1.16 32.63 -5.15
C ASN A 526 0.34 32.83 -5.02
N GLN A 527 0.67 34.07 -4.72
CA GLN A 527 2.02 34.49 -4.38
C GLN A 527 2.43 33.88 -3.03
N ASN A 528 2.94 32.66 -3.06
CA ASN A 528 3.83 32.18 -2.01
C ASN A 528 5.22 32.04 -2.62
N LYS A 529 6.08 32.98 -2.27
CA LYS A 529 7.50 33.02 -2.58
C LYS A 529 8.20 31.87 -1.84
N GLY A 530 8.36 30.76 -2.53
CA GLY A 530 9.15 29.64 -2.06
C GLY A 530 9.45 28.71 -3.22
N PHE A 531 10.67 28.77 -3.76
CA PHE A 531 11.22 27.94 -4.82
C PHE A 531 10.57 28.05 -6.20
N THR A 532 10.96 29.08 -6.95
CA THR A 532 10.76 29.22 -8.40
C THR A 532 11.94 28.61 -9.17
N GLY A 533 12.12 27.29 -9.11
CA GLY A 533 12.91 26.55 -10.10
C GLY A 533 11.98 25.68 -10.95
N PRO A 534 12.33 25.34 -12.19
CA PRO A 534 11.56 24.35 -12.94
C PRO A 534 11.47 23.09 -12.10
N ARG A 535 10.26 22.61 -11.85
CA ARG A 535 10.01 21.36 -11.10
C ARG A 535 10.47 20.20 -11.98
N HIS A 536 11.74 19.85 -11.88
CA HIS A 536 12.24 18.63 -12.46
C HIS A 536 11.58 17.46 -11.74
N SER A 537 11.05 16.51 -12.50
CA SER A 537 10.59 15.26 -11.91
C SER A 537 11.79 14.55 -11.27
N VAL A 538 11.52 13.67 -10.31
CA VAL A 538 12.59 12.84 -9.70
C VAL A 538 13.34 12.06 -10.79
N VAL A 539 12.63 11.64 -11.83
CA VAL A 539 13.18 11.00 -13.01
C VAL A 539 14.13 11.92 -13.77
N ASP A 540 13.75 13.19 -13.97
CA ASP A 540 14.60 14.19 -14.63
C ASP A 540 15.89 14.45 -13.83
N LEU A 541 15.79 14.52 -12.50
CA LEU A 541 16.94 14.72 -11.62
C LEU A 541 17.87 13.50 -11.63
N TRP A 542 17.31 12.30 -11.59
CA TRP A 542 18.07 11.06 -11.62
C TRP A 542 18.78 10.89 -12.97
N LEU A 543 18.06 11.01 -14.08
CA LEU A 543 18.62 10.88 -15.41
C LEU A 543 19.67 11.98 -15.70
N ALA A 544 19.46 13.21 -15.24
CA ALA A 544 20.45 14.27 -15.36
C ALA A 544 21.75 13.97 -14.57
N LYS A 545 21.65 13.24 -13.43
CA LYS A 545 22.81 12.85 -12.64
C LYS A 545 23.60 11.72 -13.30
N GLU A 546 22.91 10.73 -13.88
CA GLU A 546 23.55 9.63 -14.61
C GLU A 546 24.22 10.09 -15.92
N ILE A 547 23.61 11.00 -16.67
CA ILE A 547 24.22 11.59 -17.87
C ILE A 547 25.50 12.36 -17.51
N ARG A 548 25.58 12.99 -16.33
CA ARG A 548 26.81 13.68 -15.89
C ARG A 548 27.93 12.72 -15.51
N LYS A 549 27.62 11.54 -14.92
CA LYS A 549 28.63 10.53 -14.56
C LYS A 549 29.30 9.90 -15.79
N ASN A 550 28.55 9.74 -16.89
CA ASN A 550 29.05 9.12 -18.12
C ASN A 550 29.75 10.10 -19.07
N LYS A 551 29.95 11.36 -18.67
CA LYS A 551 30.70 12.40 -19.42
C LYS A 551 32.06 12.74 -18.83
N VAL A 552 32.53 11.98 -17.85
CA VAL A 552 33.89 12.11 -17.25
C VAL A 552 34.77 10.94 -17.65
#